data_4b4b54ee75779ff5d386ead1ecd1d0ce
#
_entry.id   4b4b54ee75779ff5d386ead1ecd1d0ce
#
_cell.length_a   1.000
_cell.length_b   1.000
_cell.length_c   1.000
_cell.angle_alpha   90.00
_cell.angle_beta   90.00
_cell.angle_gamma   90.00
#
_symmetry.space_group_name_H-M   'P 1'
#
loop_
_entity.id
_entity.type
_entity.pdbx_description
1 polymer ?
#
loop_
_entity_poly.entity_id
_entity_poly.type
_entity_poly.pdbx_seq_one_letter_code
_entity_poly.pdbx_strand_id
1 'polypeptide(L)'
;MVNLAKSVNLKDWPGMRSQIETNVKTVLGALPRERVELQTKTVDELQFPGYVRRRVNYFVDEWERVSAWLFIPDRKDEVPGILCCHQQVPQGKDEPAGLEGEGMLAFAQHYAELGYATLAPDAITAGDRISSGLSAFDTRTFYKDNPKMSAMGKMLADHMCAIDVLCEAKRVDSARIGVIGHGLGGHNALLLSAFDERVQACVTSCGFTRFAADKAPERWARDNGFVCLPLLREAIKTRQFPFDWEHILSLIAPCPTLVVASPKDELFSNTQSCEKAVQLAKGVYRLLGAQDALHLHIHDDGHRMTPEALQTCDEWFDRWL
;
A
#
# COMPACT_ATOMS: atom_id res chain seq x y z
N MET A 1 4.16 -4.21 22.90
CA MET A 1 4.88 -4.16 21.59
C MET A 1 6.04 -5.13 21.61
N VAL A 2 6.23 -5.92 20.56
CA VAL A 2 7.39 -6.81 20.39
C VAL A 2 8.66 -5.97 20.26
N ASN A 3 9.75 -6.37 20.91
CA ASN A 3 10.99 -5.57 20.89
C ASN A 3 11.97 -6.12 19.86
N LEU A 4 12.04 -5.47 18.69
CA LEU A 4 12.96 -5.81 17.59
C LEU A 4 14.40 -5.28 17.79
N ALA A 5 14.65 -4.45 18.80
CA ALA A 5 16.01 -3.97 19.11
C ALA A 5 16.88 -5.04 19.80
N LYS A 6 16.26 -6.08 20.36
CA LYS A 6 16.98 -7.26 20.86
C LYS A 6 17.28 -8.19 19.71
N SER A 7 18.35 -8.98 19.86
CA SER A 7 18.69 -9.99 18.86
C SER A 7 17.51 -10.94 18.63
N VAL A 8 16.96 -10.92 17.41
CA VAL A 8 15.95 -11.87 16.97
C VAL A 8 16.66 -13.12 16.44
N ASN A 9 16.17 -14.29 16.79
CA ASN A 9 16.71 -15.57 16.31
C ASN A 9 15.60 -16.41 15.65
N LEU A 10 16.00 -17.40 14.86
CA LEU A 10 15.08 -18.25 14.07
C LEU A 10 14.08 -19.02 14.94
N LYS A 11 14.44 -19.36 16.19
CA LYS A 11 13.57 -20.11 17.10
C LYS A 11 12.42 -19.24 17.61
N ASP A 12 12.70 -17.99 17.92
CA ASP A 12 11.73 -17.08 18.55
C ASP A 12 10.91 -16.31 17.51
N TRP A 13 11.44 -16.13 16.29
CA TRP A 13 10.81 -15.33 15.24
C TRP A 13 9.37 -15.75 14.92
N PRO A 14 9.01 -17.03 14.73
CA PRO A 14 7.62 -17.42 14.43
C PRO A 14 6.61 -16.92 15.50
N GLY A 15 6.96 -17.02 16.78
CA GLY A 15 6.14 -16.52 17.88
C GLY A 15 6.03 -14.99 17.89
N MET A 16 7.15 -14.29 17.64
CA MET A 16 7.18 -12.83 17.53
C MET A 16 6.35 -12.35 16.32
N ARG A 17 6.48 -12.99 15.15
CA ARG A 17 5.71 -12.71 13.96
C ARG A 17 4.21 -12.83 14.24
N SER A 18 3.78 -13.95 14.80
CA SER A 18 2.37 -14.18 15.15
C SER A 18 1.81 -13.13 16.12
N GLN A 19 2.61 -12.72 17.11
CA GLN A 19 2.20 -11.65 18.05
C GLN A 19 2.08 -10.29 17.32
N ILE A 20 3.00 -9.96 16.42
CA ILE A 20 2.94 -8.73 15.63
C ILE A 20 1.68 -8.75 14.75
N GLU A 21 1.43 -9.84 14.02
CA GLU A 21 0.22 -9.99 13.18
C GLU A 21 -1.06 -9.80 13.99
N THR A 22 -1.13 -10.41 15.17
CA THR A 22 -2.29 -10.27 16.05
C THR A 22 -2.49 -8.81 16.47
N ASN A 23 -1.43 -8.13 16.85
CA ASN A 23 -1.49 -6.72 17.24
C ASN A 23 -1.96 -5.82 16.08
N VAL A 24 -1.44 -6.05 14.87
CA VAL A 24 -1.84 -5.28 13.67
C VAL A 24 -3.31 -5.57 13.33
N LYS A 25 -3.70 -6.84 13.25
CA LYS A 25 -5.09 -7.25 12.95
C LYS A 25 -6.09 -6.68 13.97
N THR A 26 -5.70 -6.60 15.24
CA THR A 26 -6.54 -5.98 16.28
C THR A 26 -6.83 -4.50 15.97
N VAL A 27 -5.85 -3.76 15.46
CA VAL A 27 -6.00 -2.34 15.11
C VAL A 27 -6.71 -2.14 13.76
N LEU A 28 -6.48 -3.04 12.80
CA LEU A 28 -7.20 -3.02 11.52
C LEU A 28 -8.68 -3.36 11.69
N GLY A 29 -9.02 -4.13 12.71
CA GLY A 29 -10.39 -4.56 13.01
C GLY A 29 -10.78 -5.83 12.24
N ALA A 30 -12.09 -6.06 12.12
CA ALA A 30 -12.65 -7.26 11.52
C ALA A 30 -12.46 -7.24 10.00
N LEU A 31 -11.42 -7.93 9.51
CA LEU A 31 -11.22 -8.12 8.06
C LEU A 31 -12.21 -9.17 7.53
N PRO A 32 -12.67 -9.05 6.25
CA PRO A 32 -13.45 -10.09 5.60
C PRO A 32 -12.72 -11.43 5.64
N ARG A 33 -13.47 -12.52 5.86
CA ARG A 33 -12.90 -13.87 5.95
C ARG A 33 -12.96 -14.63 4.65
N GLU A 34 -13.93 -14.32 3.81
CA GLU A 34 -14.22 -15.03 2.58
C GLU A 34 -13.90 -14.16 1.37
N ARG A 35 -13.32 -14.78 0.35
CA ARG A 35 -13.15 -14.14 -0.95
C ARG A 35 -14.50 -14.12 -1.65
N VAL A 36 -14.78 -13.01 -2.33
CA VAL A 36 -15.96 -12.87 -3.18
C VAL A 36 -15.61 -13.16 -4.63
N GLU A 37 -16.61 -13.54 -5.40
CA GLU A 37 -16.48 -13.65 -6.85
C GLU A 37 -16.36 -12.22 -7.42
N LEU A 38 -15.22 -11.91 -8.04
CA LEU A 38 -14.90 -10.56 -8.49
C LEU A 38 -15.86 -10.02 -9.56
N GLN A 39 -16.35 -10.89 -10.45
CA GLN A 39 -17.19 -10.53 -11.59
C GLN A 39 -16.67 -9.30 -12.34
N THR A 40 -15.37 -9.30 -12.62
CA THR A 40 -14.68 -8.18 -13.27
C THR A 40 -15.31 -7.85 -14.62
N LYS A 41 -15.68 -6.57 -14.82
CA LYS A 41 -16.28 -6.07 -16.06
C LYS A 41 -15.49 -4.88 -16.58
N THR A 42 -15.10 -4.94 -17.84
CA THR A 42 -14.59 -3.77 -18.57
C THR A 42 -15.77 -2.87 -18.94
N VAL A 43 -15.68 -1.60 -18.55
CA VAL A 43 -16.70 -0.57 -18.84
C VAL A 43 -16.24 0.41 -19.91
N ASP A 44 -14.93 0.56 -20.08
CA ASP A 44 -14.33 1.40 -21.10
C ASP A 44 -12.95 0.85 -21.50
N GLU A 45 -12.55 1.04 -22.75
CA GLU A 45 -11.27 0.57 -23.26
C GLU A 45 -10.71 1.57 -24.28
N LEU A 46 -9.44 1.94 -24.11
CA LEU A 46 -8.71 2.79 -25.03
C LEU A 46 -7.36 2.15 -25.39
N GLN A 47 -7.06 2.12 -26.70
CA GLN A 47 -5.78 1.64 -27.19
C GLN A 47 -4.76 2.80 -27.24
N PHE A 48 -3.57 2.52 -26.70
CA PHE A 48 -2.40 3.40 -26.78
C PHE A 48 -1.24 2.67 -27.47
N PRO A 49 -0.23 3.40 -27.96
CA PRO A 49 0.98 2.75 -28.42
C PRO A 49 1.64 1.94 -27.30
N GLY A 50 1.72 0.63 -27.46
CA GLY A 50 2.39 -0.28 -26.53
C GLY A 50 1.51 -0.86 -25.41
N TYR A 51 0.30 -0.37 -25.17
CA TYR A 51 -0.62 -0.93 -24.17
C TYR A 51 -2.09 -0.60 -24.43
N VAL A 52 -2.98 -1.34 -23.77
CA VAL A 52 -4.41 -1.02 -23.67
C VAL A 52 -4.71 -0.55 -22.24
N ARG A 53 -5.43 0.55 -22.10
CA ARG A 53 -6.00 1.00 -20.82
C ARG A 53 -7.48 0.65 -20.78
N ARG A 54 -7.89 -0.04 -19.71
CA ARG A 54 -9.29 -0.41 -19.45
C ARG A 54 -9.78 0.19 -18.14
N ARG A 55 -10.98 0.74 -18.15
CA ARG A 55 -11.71 0.98 -16.93
C ARG A 55 -12.45 -0.30 -16.57
N VAL A 56 -12.16 -0.85 -15.40
CA VAL A 56 -12.78 -2.09 -14.91
C VAL A 56 -13.52 -1.83 -13.61
N ASN A 57 -14.61 -2.58 -13.40
CA ASN A 57 -15.31 -2.65 -12.13
C ASN A 57 -15.31 -4.10 -11.64
N TYR A 58 -15.07 -4.32 -10.35
CA TYR A 58 -15.08 -5.63 -9.72
C TYR A 58 -15.65 -5.57 -8.30
N PHE A 59 -16.19 -6.68 -7.80
CA PHE A 59 -16.68 -6.75 -6.44
C PHE A 59 -15.56 -6.93 -5.43
N VAL A 60 -15.69 -6.29 -4.26
CA VAL A 60 -14.81 -6.43 -3.09
C VAL A 60 -15.55 -7.03 -1.88
N ASP A 61 -16.88 -7.07 -1.96
CA ASP A 61 -17.80 -7.81 -1.10
C ASP A 61 -19.10 -8.09 -1.88
N GLU A 62 -20.14 -8.60 -1.23
CA GLU A 62 -21.40 -8.98 -1.90
C GLU A 62 -22.13 -7.78 -2.55
N TRP A 63 -21.86 -6.57 -2.11
CA TRP A 63 -22.63 -5.37 -2.48
C TRP A 63 -21.80 -4.27 -3.12
N GLU A 64 -20.51 -4.19 -2.80
CA GLU A 64 -19.66 -3.07 -3.18
C GLU A 64 -18.78 -3.42 -4.38
N ARG A 65 -18.74 -2.50 -5.35
CA ARG A 65 -17.83 -2.56 -6.49
C ARG A 65 -16.78 -1.47 -6.39
N VAL A 66 -15.56 -1.83 -6.76
CA VAL A 66 -14.46 -0.90 -6.96
C VAL A 66 -14.27 -0.63 -8.44
N SER A 67 -14.09 0.64 -8.79
CA SER A 67 -13.64 1.06 -10.09
C SER A 67 -12.11 1.16 -10.11
N ALA A 68 -11.48 0.69 -11.17
CA ALA A 68 -10.04 0.73 -11.33
C ALA A 68 -9.63 0.94 -12.78
N TRP A 69 -8.42 1.46 -12.99
CA TRP A 69 -7.76 1.48 -14.28
C TRP A 69 -6.80 0.30 -14.39
N LEU A 70 -7.05 -0.56 -15.38
CA LEU A 70 -6.21 -1.71 -15.73
C LEU A 70 -5.46 -1.41 -17.03
N PHE A 71 -4.14 -1.49 -16.98
CA PHE A 71 -3.28 -1.33 -18.16
C PHE A 71 -2.67 -2.69 -18.49
N ILE A 72 -2.79 -3.10 -19.73
CA ILE A 72 -2.22 -4.36 -20.24
C ILE A 72 -1.26 -4.03 -21.38
N PRO A 73 0.03 -4.30 -21.26
CA PRO A 73 1.00 -4.10 -22.34
C PRO A 73 0.71 -4.96 -23.56
N ASP A 74 1.00 -4.44 -24.74
CA ASP A 74 0.90 -5.20 -25.99
C ASP A 74 2.13 -6.11 -26.15
N ARG A 75 2.20 -7.13 -25.32
CA ARG A 75 3.24 -8.16 -25.31
C ARG A 75 2.63 -9.52 -25.61
N LYS A 76 3.43 -10.43 -26.19
CA LYS A 76 2.97 -11.83 -26.45
C LYS A 76 3.10 -12.71 -25.23
N ASP A 77 4.16 -12.50 -24.47
CA ASP A 77 4.49 -13.26 -23.27
C ASP A 77 3.76 -12.69 -22.04
N GLU A 78 3.69 -13.47 -20.98
CA GLU A 78 3.22 -13.01 -19.67
C GLU A 78 4.19 -12.00 -19.08
N VAL A 79 3.66 -10.96 -18.47
CA VAL A 79 4.40 -9.84 -17.88
C VAL A 79 4.13 -9.73 -16.38
N PRO A 80 5.06 -9.19 -15.60
CA PRO A 80 4.78 -8.90 -14.19
C PRO A 80 3.62 -7.93 -14.04
N GLY A 81 2.90 -8.02 -12.91
CA GLY A 81 1.83 -7.10 -12.55
C GLY A 81 2.23 -6.15 -11.42
N ILE A 82 1.81 -4.89 -11.47
CA ILE A 82 2.03 -3.92 -10.38
C ILE A 82 0.71 -3.29 -9.97
N LEU A 83 0.35 -3.41 -8.68
CA LEU A 83 -0.75 -2.67 -8.08
C LEU A 83 -0.25 -1.27 -7.69
N CYS A 84 -0.91 -0.23 -8.19
CA CYS A 84 -0.56 1.16 -7.99
C CYS A 84 -1.57 1.85 -7.07
N CYS A 85 -1.20 2.04 -5.81
CA CYS A 85 -2.06 2.63 -4.78
C CYS A 85 -1.92 4.16 -4.78
N HIS A 86 -3.04 4.89 -4.99
CA HIS A 86 -3.04 6.35 -5.00
C HIS A 86 -2.83 6.95 -3.60
N GLN A 87 -2.34 8.19 -3.55
CA GLN A 87 -2.24 8.96 -2.33
C GLN A 87 -3.61 9.50 -1.86
N GLN A 88 -3.63 10.30 -0.79
CA GLN A 88 -4.87 10.90 -0.28
C GLN A 88 -5.34 12.09 -1.15
N VAL A 89 -5.88 11.79 -2.33
CA VAL A 89 -6.38 12.77 -3.31
C VAL A 89 -7.79 12.44 -3.77
N PRO A 90 -8.64 13.46 -4.03
CA PRO A 90 -10.05 13.24 -4.39
C PRO A 90 -10.24 12.42 -5.67
N GLN A 91 -9.38 12.59 -6.67
CA GLN A 91 -9.43 11.90 -7.97
C GLN A 91 -9.10 10.41 -7.88
N GLY A 92 -8.59 9.93 -6.73
CA GLY A 92 -8.34 8.52 -6.50
C GLY A 92 -7.46 7.87 -7.57
N LYS A 93 -7.99 6.81 -8.19
CA LYS A 93 -7.34 6.02 -9.25
C LYS A 93 -6.84 6.82 -10.46
N ASP A 94 -7.39 8.00 -10.71
CA ASP A 94 -7.07 8.79 -11.90
C ASP A 94 -5.67 9.41 -11.81
N GLU A 95 -5.12 9.59 -10.60
CA GLU A 95 -3.74 10.05 -10.42
C GLU A 95 -2.72 8.99 -10.85
N PRO A 96 -2.69 7.76 -10.33
CA PRO A 96 -1.74 6.76 -10.84
C PRO A 96 -2.00 6.36 -12.30
N ALA A 97 -3.21 6.59 -12.81
CA ALA A 97 -3.52 6.38 -14.23
C ALA A 97 -3.00 7.50 -15.16
N GLY A 98 -2.43 8.59 -14.61
CA GLY A 98 -1.93 9.72 -15.38
C GLY A 98 -3.03 10.56 -16.04
N LEU A 99 -4.24 10.54 -15.49
CA LEU A 99 -5.39 11.30 -16.01
C LEU A 99 -5.55 12.65 -15.30
N GLU A 100 -5.24 12.68 -14.00
CA GLU A 100 -5.35 13.86 -13.16
C GLU A 100 -4.34 13.77 -12.00
N GLY A 101 -3.85 14.89 -11.50
CA GLY A 101 -2.92 14.93 -10.36
C GLY A 101 -1.47 15.13 -10.73
N GLU A 102 -0.56 14.60 -9.92
CA GLU A 102 0.88 14.79 -10.09
C GLU A 102 1.47 13.78 -11.08
N GLY A 103 2.08 14.24 -12.18
CA GLY A 103 2.63 13.38 -13.23
C GLY A 103 3.68 12.38 -12.73
N MET A 104 4.47 12.73 -11.70
CA MET A 104 5.44 11.82 -11.09
C MET A 104 4.80 10.69 -10.27
N LEU A 105 3.50 10.78 -9.98
CA LEU A 105 2.71 9.75 -9.30
C LEU A 105 1.82 8.94 -10.27
N ALA A 106 1.95 9.18 -11.58
CA ALA A 106 1.26 8.41 -12.63
C ALA A 106 1.83 6.97 -12.76
N PHE A 107 1.98 6.26 -11.65
CA PHE A 107 2.68 4.98 -11.58
C PHE A 107 2.10 3.92 -12.51
N ALA A 108 0.76 3.84 -12.64
CA ALA A 108 0.14 2.82 -13.46
C ALA A 108 0.43 3.05 -14.96
N GLN A 109 0.38 4.29 -15.40
CA GLN A 109 0.77 4.64 -16.78
C GLN A 109 2.28 4.40 -16.98
N HIS A 110 3.12 4.91 -16.07
CA HIS A 110 4.58 4.81 -16.16
C HIS A 110 5.04 3.34 -16.30
N TYR A 111 4.57 2.46 -15.42
CA TYR A 111 4.96 1.04 -15.48
C TYR A 111 4.33 0.30 -16.66
N ALA A 112 3.15 0.72 -17.16
CA ALA A 112 2.58 0.18 -18.38
C ALA A 112 3.46 0.51 -19.61
N GLU A 113 4.01 1.72 -19.67
CA GLU A 113 4.95 2.15 -20.71
C GLU A 113 6.28 1.37 -20.65
N LEU A 114 6.70 0.95 -19.44
CA LEU A 114 7.86 0.08 -19.24
C LEU A 114 7.55 -1.41 -19.54
N GLY A 115 6.29 -1.78 -19.74
CA GLY A 115 5.89 -3.12 -20.14
C GLY A 115 5.37 -4.01 -19.01
N TYR A 116 5.02 -3.46 -17.86
CA TYR A 116 4.31 -4.13 -16.80
C TYR A 116 2.79 -4.04 -16.99
N ALA A 117 2.03 -5.06 -16.60
CA ALA A 117 0.60 -4.89 -16.40
C ALA A 117 0.35 -4.12 -15.10
N THR A 118 -0.56 -3.14 -15.10
CA THR A 118 -0.80 -2.35 -13.89
C THR A 118 -2.27 -2.22 -13.58
N LEU A 119 -2.59 -2.12 -12.28
CA LEU A 119 -3.95 -1.86 -11.79
C LEU A 119 -3.91 -0.71 -10.78
N ALA A 120 -4.75 0.28 -10.99
CA ALA A 120 -4.93 1.42 -10.09
C ALA A 120 -6.40 1.47 -9.62
N PRO A 121 -6.74 0.96 -8.42
CA PRO A 121 -8.10 0.99 -7.88
C PRO A 121 -8.37 2.27 -7.09
N ASP A 122 -9.65 2.65 -6.98
CA ASP A 122 -10.10 3.62 -5.98
C ASP A 122 -10.07 3.02 -4.57
N ALA A 123 -9.38 3.65 -3.65
CA ALA A 123 -9.55 3.38 -2.23
C ALA A 123 -10.93 3.87 -1.73
N ILE A 124 -11.38 3.37 -0.58
CA ILE A 124 -12.64 3.85 0.00
C ILE A 124 -12.65 5.37 0.12
N THR A 125 -13.80 5.97 -0.12
CA THR A 125 -14.05 7.42 -0.01
C THR A 125 -13.22 8.31 -0.93
N ALA A 126 -12.64 7.75 -2.00
CA ALA A 126 -11.93 8.49 -3.05
C ALA A 126 -12.49 8.14 -4.44
N GLY A 127 -12.27 8.98 -5.43
CA GLY A 127 -12.70 8.74 -6.81
C GLY A 127 -14.19 8.44 -6.92
N ASP A 128 -14.54 7.34 -7.58
CA ASP A 128 -15.91 6.88 -7.75
C ASP A 128 -16.57 6.39 -6.43
N ARG A 129 -15.82 6.27 -5.36
CA ARG A 129 -16.28 5.81 -4.03
C ARG A 129 -16.55 6.95 -3.04
N ILE A 130 -16.57 8.20 -3.50
CA ILE A 130 -17.00 9.34 -2.67
C ILE A 130 -18.50 9.22 -2.46
N SER A 131 -18.94 9.13 -1.19
CA SER A 131 -20.36 9.07 -0.86
C SER A 131 -21.08 10.37 -1.24
N SER A 132 -22.29 10.24 -1.77
CA SER A 132 -23.09 11.40 -2.19
C SER A 132 -23.26 12.43 -1.06
N GLY A 133 -22.95 13.69 -1.35
CA GLY A 133 -23.02 14.80 -0.39
C GLY A 133 -21.89 14.86 0.63
N LEU A 134 -20.87 14.00 0.52
CA LEU A 134 -19.68 14.06 1.34
C LEU A 134 -18.45 14.50 0.53
N SER A 135 -17.46 15.00 1.23
CA SER A 135 -16.13 15.26 0.66
C SER A 135 -15.33 13.95 0.53
N ALA A 136 -14.33 13.94 -0.34
CA ALA A 136 -13.36 12.86 -0.39
C ALA A 136 -12.75 12.61 1.00
N PHE A 137 -12.49 11.36 1.30
CA PHE A 137 -11.95 10.89 2.57
C PHE A 137 -12.79 11.20 3.82
N ASP A 138 -14.11 11.44 3.64
CA ASP A 138 -15.03 11.48 4.76
C ASP A 138 -15.51 10.06 5.07
N THR A 139 -15.06 9.51 6.18
CA THR A 139 -15.33 8.12 6.57
C THR A 139 -16.59 7.94 7.42
N ARG A 140 -17.43 8.97 7.59
CA ARG A 140 -18.65 8.89 8.45
C ARG A 140 -19.61 7.79 8.00
N THR A 141 -19.90 7.71 6.70
CA THR A 141 -20.79 6.68 6.16
C THR A 141 -20.15 5.30 6.32
N PHE A 142 -18.87 5.16 5.99
CA PHE A 142 -18.14 3.91 6.14
C PHE A 142 -18.25 3.34 7.56
N TYR A 143 -17.98 4.15 8.60
CA TYR A 143 -18.05 3.68 9.99
C TYR A 143 -19.46 3.42 10.52
N LYS A 144 -20.49 4.03 9.92
CA LYS A 144 -21.89 3.72 10.22
C LYS A 144 -22.20 2.26 9.80
N ASP A 145 -21.71 1.86 8.64
CA ASP A 145 -21.99 0.55 8.05
C ASP A 145 -20.98 -0.52 8.51
N ASN A 146 -19.75 -0.10 8.85
CA ASN A 146 -18.63 -0.99 9.24
C ASN A 146 -18.02 -0.61 10.61
N PRO A 147 -18.79 -0.67 11.72
CA PRO A 147 -18.31 -0.17 13.02
C PRO A 147 -17.16 -0.97 13.65
N LYS A 148 -16.88 -2.16 13.13
CA LYS A 148 -15.83 -3.07 13.65
C LYS A 148 -14.57 -3.15 12.78
N MET A 149 -14.55 -2.44 11.66
CA MET A 149 -13.43 -2.44 10.71
C MET A 149 -12.84 -1.04 10.63
N SER A 150 -11.51 -0.92 10.55
CA SER A 150 -10.89 0.38 10.26
C SER A 150 -10.91 0.69 8.76
N ALA A 151 -10.83 1.97 8.40
CA ALA A 151 -10.69 2.39 7.00
C ALA A 151 -9.45 1.73 6.35
N MET A 152 -8.33 1.65 7.07
CA MET A 152 -7.13 0.95 6.61
C MET A 152 -7.35 -0.57 6.46
N GLY A 153 -8.15 -1.18 7.34
CA GLY A 153 -8.53 -2.59 7.20
C GLY A 153 -9.38 -2.86 5.96
N LYS A 154 -10.34 -1.97 5.66
CA LYS A 154 -11.13 -2.07 4.42
C LYS A 154 -10.26 -1.90 3.19
N MET A 155 -9.35 -0.89 3.17
CA MET A 155 -8.42 -0.69 2.06
C MET A 155 -7.53 -1.91 1.84
N LEU A 156 -7.02 -2.54 2.90
CA LEU A 156 -6.25 -3.78 2.81
C LEU A 156 -7.07 -4.90 2.14
N ALA A 157 -8.31 -5.13 2.59
CA ALA A 157 -9.17 -6.16 2.02
C ALA A 157 -9.47 -5.89 0.54
N ASP A 158 -9.78 -4.65 0.18
CA ASP A 158 -10.07 -4.24 -1.19
C ASP A 158 -8.83 -4.39 -2.10
N HIS A 159 -7.64 -4.08 -1.60
CA HIS A 159 -6.40 -4.27 -2.35
C HIS A 159 -6.03 -5.75 -2.52
N MET A 160 -6.39 -6.63 -1.58
CA MET A 160 -6.29 -8.08 -1.79
C MET A 160 -7.18 -8.55 -2.96
N CYS A 161 -8.41 -8.04 -3.07
CA CYS A 161 -9.26 -8.27 -4.24
C CYS A 161 -8.65 -7.68 -5.53
N ALA A 162 -7.99 -6.53 -5.44
CA ALA A 162 -7.27 -5.95 -6.57
C ALA A 162 -6.10 -6.84 -7.05
N ILE A 163 -5.39 -7.51 -6.13
CA ILE A 163 -4.40 -8.54 -6.51
C ILE A 163 -5.07 -9.73 -7.21
N ASP A 164 -6.27 -10.15 -6.76
CA ASP A 164 -7.03 -11.21 -7.47
C ASP A 164 -7.35 -10.76 -8.90
N VAL A 165 -7.78 -9.50 -9.12
CA VAL A 165 -8.03 -8.94 -10.46
C VAL A 165 -6.78 -8.97 -11.34
N LEU A 166 -5.61 -8.58 -10.80
CA LEU A 166 -4.35 -8.65 -11.53
C LEU A 166 -3.98 -10.09 -11.89
N CYS A 167 -4.08 -11.02 -10.94
CA CYS A 167 -3.76 -12.44 -11.17
C CYS A 167 -4.68 -13.12 -12.19
N GLU A 168 -5.95 -12.68 -12.28
CA GLU A 168 -6.92 -13.18 -13.26
C GLU A 168 -6.79 -12.48 -14.64
N ALA A 169 -6.07 -11.33 -14.69
CA ALA A 169 -5.93 -10.58 -15.91
C ALA A 169 -5.07 -11.35 -16.92
N LYS A 170 -5.56 -11.40 -18.16
CA LYS A 170 -4.90 -12.11 -19.23
C LYS A 170 -3.47 -11.58 -19.46
N ARG A 171 -2.51 -12.48 -19.55
CA ARG A 171 -1.06 -12.19 -19.74
C ARG A 171 -0.35 -11.61 -18.54
N VAL A 172 -0.93 -11.64 -17.36
CA VAL A 172 -0.22 -11.31 -16.12
C VAL A 172 0.38 -12.58 -15.52
N ASP A 173 1.67 -12.53 -15.23
CA ASP A 173 2.35 -13.58 -14.46
C ASP A 173 2.03 -13.39 -12.98
N SER A 174 1.13 -14.21 -12.46
CA SER A 174 0.69 -14.15 -11.07
C SER A 174 1.78 -14.47 -10.04
N ALA A 175 2.93 -15.01 -10.47
CA ALA A 175 4.08 -15.25 -9.61
C ALA A 175 4.99 -14.01 -9.49
N ARG A 176 4.76 -12.95 -10.28
CA ARG A 176 5.56 -11.71 -10.31
C ARG A 176 4.66 -10.48 -10.12
N ILE A 177 4.15 -10.31 -8.90
CA ILE A 177 3.27 -9.19 -8.53
C ILE A 177 4.02 -8.21 -7.62
N GLY A 178 4.08 -6.95 -8.04
CA GLY A 178 4.59 -5.84 -7.25
C GLY A 178 3.48 -4.94 -6.73
N VAL A 179 3.83 -4.09 -5.77
CA VAL A 179 2.95 -3.01 -5.30
C VAL A 179 3.75 -1.74 -5.07
N ILE A 180 3.20 -0.60 -5.48
CA ILE A 180 3.75 0.73 -5.24
C ILE A 180 2.67 1.69 -4.77
N GLY A 181 3.06 2.62 -3.89
CA GLY A 181 2.19 3.73 -3.51
C GLY A 181 2.95 4.87 -2.84
N HIS A 182 2.34 6.05 -2.89
CA HIS A 182 2.84 7.27 -2.27
C HIS A 182 1.91 7.74 -1.17
N GLY A 183 2.44 8.32 -0.09
CA GLY A 183 1.63 8.80 1.03
C GLY A 183 0.69 7.73 1.58
N LEU A 184 -0.64 7.94 1.49
CA LEU A 184 -1.64 6.92 1.86
C LEU A 184 -1.47 5.63 1.06
N GLY A 185 -1.17 5.73 -0.24
CA GLY A 185 -0.85 4.56 -1.07
C GLY A 185 0.36 3.79 -0.57
N GLY A 186 1.35 4.49 0.00
CA GLY A 186 2.52 3.88 0.63
C GLY A 186 2.17 3.05 1.87
N HIS A 187 1.23 3.53 2.72
CA HIS A 187 0.68 2.73 3.82
C HIS A 187 0.01 1.45 3.30
N ASN A 188 -0.81 1.61 2.26
CA ASN A 188 -1.55 0.51 1.66
C ASN A 188 -0.60 -0.53 1.06
N ALA A 189 0.46 -0.10 0.36
CA ALA A 189 1.48 -0.98 -0.20
C ALA A 189 2.17 -1.81 0.90
N LEU A 190 2.55 -1.17 2.01
CA LEU A 190 3.18 -1.88 3.13
C LEU A 190 2.24 -2.88 3.80
N LEU A 191 0.99 -2.48 4.09
CA LEU A 191 0.03 -3.39 4.72
C LEU A 191 -0.33 -4.54 3.79
N LEU A 192 -0.54 -4.28 2.51
CA LEU A 192 -0.80 -5.34 1.54
C LEU A 192 0.34 -6.35 1.49
N SER A 193 1.59 -5.90 1.37
CA SER A 193 2.77 -6.77 1.33
C SER A 193 2.98 -7.57 2.62
N ALA A 194 2.50 -7.05 3.76
CA ALA A 194 2.61 -7.76 5.04
C ALA A 194 1.56 -8.89 5.18
N PHE A 195 0.44 -8.83 4.45
CA PHE A 195 -0.69 -9.74 4.61
C PHE A 195 -1.10 -10.51 3.35
N ASP A 196 -0.50 -10.23 2.20
CA ASP A 196 -0.72 -10.96 0.95
C ASP A 196 0.60 -11.49 0.39
N GLU A 197 0.83 -12.79 0.53
CA GLU A 197 2.07 -13.48 0.13
C GLU A 197 2.30 -13.48 -1.40
N ARG A 198 1.31 -13.08 -2.19
CA ARG A 198 1.46 -12.95 -3.66
C ARG A 198 2.29 -11.75 -4.05
N VAL A 199 2.42 -10.76 -3.17
CA VAL A 199 3.30 -9.61 -3.41
C VAL A 199 4.75 -10.04 -3.31
N GLN A 200 5.49 -9.87 -4.42
CA GLN A 200 6.90 -10.26 -4.55
C GLN A 200 7.86 -9.08 -4.51
N ALA A 201 7.37 -7.84 -4.67
CA ALA A 201 8.16 -6.63 -4.49
C ALA A 201 7.27 -5.47 -4.02
N CYS A 202 7.75 -4.69 -3.06
CA CYS A 202 7.03 -3.56 -2.46
C CYS A 202 7.84 -2.27 -2.60
N VAL A 203 7.16 -1.18 -2.98
CA VAL A 203 7.69 0.18 -2.92
C VAL A 203 6.72 1.06 -2.13
N THR A 204 7.23 1.70 -1.07
CA THR A 204 6.52 2.73 -0.31
C THR A 204 7.24 4.06 -0.43
N SER A 205 6.57 5.08 -0.94
CA SER A 205 7.12 6.43 -1.07
C SER A 205 6.43 7.39 -0.12
N CYS A 206 7.22 8.07 0.74
CA CYS A 206 6.70 9.00 1.75
C CYS A 206 5.51 8.43 2.52
N GLY A 207 5.54 7.12 2.77
CA GLY A 207 4.38 6.35 3.24
C GLY A 207 4.19 6.39 4.75
N PHE A 208 5.19 6.74 5.57
CA PHE A 208 5.04 6.67 7.01
C PHE A 208 6.08 7.47 7.79
N THR A 209 5.74 7.73 9.03
CA THR A 209 6.69 7.93 10.15
C THR A 209 6.26 7.01 11.29
N ARG A 210 7.18 6.61 12.16
CA ARG A 210 6.83 5.75 13.31
C ARG A 210 5.82 6.46 14.21
N PHE A 211 4.80 5.74 14.67
CA PHE A 211 3.79 6.29 15.58
C PHE A 211 4.43 6.88 16.84
N ALA A 212 5.44 6.18 17.37
CA ALA A 212 6.16 6.63 18.56
C ALA A 212 6.94 7.94 18.37
N ALA A 213 7.32 8.26 17.13
CA ALA A 213 8.11 9.45 16.77
C ALA A 213 7.26 10.52 16.06
N ASP A 214 6.03 10.23 15.69
CA ASP A 214 5.14 11.19 15.03
C ASP A 214 4.83 12.37 15.96
N LYS A 215 5.03 13.59 15.44
CA LYS A 215 4.74 14.84 16.16
C LYS A 215 3.24 15.16 16.18
N ALA A 216 2.46 14.56 15.26
CA ALA A 216 1.02 14.73 15.14
C ALA A 216 0.31 13.37 14.98
N PRO A 217 0.46 12.45 15.98
CA PRO A 217 -0.04 11.08 15.87
C PRO A 217 -1.56 11.02 15.82
N GLU A 218 -2.28 12.10 16.20
CA GLU A 218 -3.73 12.21 16.12
C GLU A 218 -4.24 12.05 14.68
N ARG A 219 -3.40 12.30 13.67
CA ARG A 219 -3.75 12.10 12.26
C ARG A 219 -4.21 10.69 11.94
N TRP A 220 -3.71 9.70 12.67
CA TRP A 220 -4.02 8.28 12.47
C TRP A 220 -5.40 7.87 12.99
N ALA A 221 -5.94 8.63 13.98
CA ALA A 221 -7.18 8.27 14.66
C ALA A 221 -8.03 9.51 14.98
N ARG A 222 -8.21 10.40 13.99
CA ARG A 222 -9.04 11.61 14.08
C ARG A 222 -10.47 11.30 14.51
N ASP A 223 -11.17 12.29 15.04
CA ASP A 223 -12.57 12.15 15.45
C ASP A 223 -13.55 12.36 14.29
N ASN A 224 -13.11 13.02 13.22
CA ASN A 224 -13.92 13.32 12.02
C ASN A 224 -13.06 13.37 10.76
N GLY A 225 -13.71 13.51 9.61
CA GLY A 225 -13.08 13.49 8.29
C GLY A 225 -12.52 12.12 7.99
N PHE A 226 -11.25 12.05 7.60
CA PHE A 226 -10.59 10.78 7.34
C PHE A 226 -10.06 10.15 8.62
N VAL A 227 -10.78 9.17 9.13
CA VAL A 227 -10.41 8.38 10.31
C VAL A 227 -9.77 7.07 9.84
N CYS A 228 -8.45 6.96 9.91
CA CYS A 228 -7.70 5.80 9.40
C CYS A 228 -7.78 4.58 10.31
N LEU A 229 -7.39 4.74 11.56
CA LEU A 229 -7.17 3.68 12.56
C LEU A 229 -7.76 4.08 13.91
N PRO A 230 -9.12 4.09 14.05
CA PRO A 230 -9.78 4.59 15.27
C PRO A 230 -9.37 3.84 16.55
N LEU A 231 -8.98 2.58 16.43
CA LEU A 231 -8.53 1.76 17.57
C LEU A 231 -7.14 2.16 18.12
N LEU A 232 -6.40 3.05 17.42
CA LEU A 232 -5.17 3.64 17.97
C LEU A 232 -5.40 4.80 18.94
N ARG A 233 -6.61 5.32 19.11
CA ARG A 233 -6.88 6.50 19.95
C ARG A 233 -6.30 6.40 21.35
N GLU A 234 -6.50 5.27 22.02
CA GLU A 234 -5.97 5.05 23.36
C GLU A 234 -4.45 4.90 23.36
N ALA A 235 -3.90 4.20 22.37
CA ALA A 235 -2.46 4.05 22.20
C ALA A 235 -1.78 5.43 21.96
N ILE A 236 -2.43 6.33 21.23
CA ILE A 236 -1.95 7.70 21.00
C ILE A 236 -1.92 8.50 22.31
N LYS A 237 -2.99 8.45 23.12
CA LYS A 237 -3.06 9.15 24.41
C LYS A 237 -2.01 8.66 25.40
N THR A 238 -1.84 7.35 25.50
CA THR A 238 -0.91 6.71 26.44
C THR A 238 0.50 6.57 25.91
N ARG A 239 0.72 6.82 24.62
CA ARG A 239 1.98 6.58 23.89
C ARG A 239 2.44 5.11 23.97
N GLN A 240 1.49 4.18 24.15
CA GLN A 240 1.72 2.74 24.21
C GLN A 240 1.14 2.06 22.98
N PHE A 241 1.89 2.10 21.89
CA PHE A 241 1.47 1.53 20.60
C PHE A 241 1.58 0.00 20.62
N PRO A 242 0.59 -0.74 20.08
CA PRO A 242 0.65 -2.21 19.99
C PRO A 242 1.67 -2.69 18.97
N PHE A 243 1.91 -1.91 17.91
CA PHE A 243 2.95 -2.08 16.88
C PHE A 243 3.42 -0.72 16.38
N ASP A 244 4.46 -0.71 15.54
CA ASP A 244 4.92 0.45 14.79
C ASP A 244 5.41 -0.02 13.40
N TRP A 245 5.85 0.86 12.54
CA TRP A 245 6.15 0.56 11.14
C TRP A 245 7.32 -0.42 10.94
N GLU A 246 8.29 -0.47 11.86
CA GLU A 246 9.32 -1.51 11.85
C GLU A 246 8.73 -2.93 11.98
N HIS A 247 7.59 -3.08 12.63
CA HIS A 247 6.90 -4.36 12.74
C HIS A 247 6.24 -4.76 11.42
N ILE A 248 5.61 -3.79 10.72
CA ILE A 248 5.06 -4.02 9.38
C ILE A 248 6.16 -4.42 8.41
N LEU A 249 7.27 -3.66 8.35
CA LEU A 249 8.44 -4.01 7.53
C LEU A 249 8.98 -5.41 7.86
N SER A 250 8.95 -5.81 9.14
CA SER A 250 9.40 -7.14 9.56
C SER A 250 8.42 -8.25 9.15
N LEU A 251 7.12 -7.97 9.09
CA LEU A 251 6.12 -8.92 8.58
C LEU A 251 6.29 -9.18 7.07
N ILE A 252 6.70 -8.15 6.32
CA ILE A 252 6.94 -8.24 4.87
C ILE A 252 8.14 -9.16 4.58
N ALA A 253 9.14 -9.19 5.45
CA ALA A 253 10.35 -9.99 5.24
C ALA A 253 10.00 -11.47 4.99
N PRO A 254 10.62 -12.12 3.98
CA PRO A 254 11.79 -11.68 3.19
C PRO A 254 11.48 -10.95 1.88
N CYS A 255 10.21 -10.58 1.62
CA CYS A 255 9.80 -9.91 0.38
C CYS A 255 10.56 -8.58 0.19
N PRO A 256 11.13 -8.33 -1.00
CA PRO A 256 11.86 -7.12 -1.33
C PRO A 256 11.05 -5.85 -1.10
N THR A 257 11.58 -4.92 -0.29
CA THR A 257 10.89 -3.69 0.08
C THR A 257 11.82 -2.48 -0.07
N LEU A 258 11.42 -1.52 -0.92
CA LEU A 258 12.05 -0.21 -1.04
C LEU A 258 11.23 0.83 -0.28
N VAL A 259 11.89 1.53 0.62
CA VAL A 259 11.34 2.69 1.33
C VAL A 259 11.95 3.95 0.72
N VAL A 260 11.12 4.85 0.20
CA VAL A 260 11.52 6.19 -0.24
C VAL A 260 11.04 7.20 0.80
N ALA A 261 11.92 8.07 1.28
CA ALA A 261 11.61 9.03 2.33
C ALA A 261 12.32 10.38 2.10
N SER A 262 11.78 11.45 2.68
CA SER A 262 12.37 12.79 2.61
C SER A 262 12.45 13.45 3.98
N PRO A 263 13.61 14.06 4.36
CA PRO A 263 13.72 14.83 5.59
C PRO A 263 12.91 16.13 5.56
N LYS A 264 12.52 16.58 4.38
CA LYS A 264 11.70 17.79 4.18
C LYS A 264 10.21 17.46 3.97
N ASP A 265 9.80 16.20 4.17
CA ASP A 265 8.40 15.78 4.08
C ASP A 265 7.55 16.56 5.10
N GLU A 266 6.59 17.34 4.63
CA GLU A 266 5.73 18.21 5.43
C GLU A 266 4.70 17.42 6.22
N LEU A 267 4.32 16.22 5.74
CA LEU A 267 3.38 15.35 6.41
C LEU A 267 4.10 14.46 7.42
N PHE A 268 5.24 13.89 7.05
CA PHE A 268 6.01 12.97 7.87
C PHE A 268 7.44 13.47 8.10
N SER A 269 7.58 14.68 8.62
CA SER A 269 8.84 15.45 8.78
C SER A 269 9.93 14.78 9.65
N ASN A 270 9.89 13.46 9.83
CA ASN A 270 10.81 12.71 10.68
C ASN A 270 11.43 11.51 9.95
N THR A 271 12.31 11.80 8.97
CA THR A 271 13.02 10.76 8.20
C THR A 271 13.89 9.86 9.08
N GLN A 272 14.48 10.37 10.16
CA GLN A 272 15.21 9.55 11.15
C GLN A 272 14.33 8.44 11.72
N SER A 273 13.01 8.66 11.75
CA SER A 273 12.04 7.67 12.15
C SER A 273 11.93 6.54 11.12
N CYS A 274 11.95 6.85 9.83
CA CYS A 274 11.97 5.85 8.75
C CYS A 274 13.30 5.07 8.77
N GLU A 275 14.43 5.75 8.90
CA GLU A 275 15.75 5.12 9.05
C GLU A 275 15.76 4.15 10.22
N LYS A 276 15.20 4.56 11.37
CA LYS A 276 15.12 3.71 12.56
C LYS A 276 14.25 2.48 12.32
N ALA A 277 13.09 2.64 11.67
CA ALA A 277 12.21 1.53 11.34
C ALA A 277 12.91 0.52 10.41
N VAL A 278 13.52 0.99 9.34
CA VAL A 278 14.31 0.16 8.41
C VAL A 278 15.46 -0.54 9.13
N GLN A 279 16.22 0.18 9.97
CA GLN A 279 17.33 -0.41 10.73
C GLN A 279 16.87 -1.56 11.64
N LEU A 280 15.73 -1.41 12.31
CA LEU A 280 15.17 -2.45 13.19
C LEU A 280 14.69 -3.66 12.36
N ALA A 281 13.97 -3.43 11.26
CA ALA A 281 13.48 -4.48 10.39
C ALA A 281 14.61 -5.25 9.68
N LYS A 282 15.73 -4.58 9.34
CA LYS A 282 16.92 -5.23 8.75
C LYS A 282 17.45 -6.40 9.60
N GLY A 283 17.19 -6.41 10.90
CA GLY A 283 17.51 -7.54 11.77
C GLY A 283 16.79 -8.82 11.35
N VAL A 284 15.49 -8.70 11.01
CA VAL A 284 14.66 -9.82 10.55
C VAL A 284 15.02 -10.22 9.12
N TYR A 285 15.23 -9.27 8.22
CA TYR A 285 15.68 -9.57 6.85
C TYR A 285 16.99 -10.37 6.84
N ARG A 286 17.98 -9.97 7.64
CA ARG A 286 19.24 -10.74 7.79
C ARG A 286 18.99 -12.13 8.36
N LEU A 287 18.12 -12.25 9.35
CA LEU A 287 17.75 -13.53 9.96
C LEU A 287 17.19 -14.51 8.92
N LEU A 288 16.43 -13.99 7.96
CA LEU A 288 15.80 -14.76 6.89
C LEU A 288 16.68 -14.90 5.62
N GLY A 289 17.93 -14.43 5.67
CA GLY A 289 18.89 -14.53 4.55
C GLY A 289 18.63 -13.56 3.39
N ALA A 290 17.87 -12.49 3.64
CA ALA A 290 17.42 -11.52 2.64
C ALA A 290 17.91 -10.08 2.93
N GLN A 291 19.15 -9.92 3.39
CA GLN A 291 19.69 -8.62 3.83
C GLN A 291 19.64 -7.52 2.77
N ASP A 292 19.69 -7.88 1.48
CA ASP A 292 19.67 -6.94 0.34
C ASP A 292 18.25 -6.62 -0.13
N ALA A 293 17.24 -7.28 0.45
CA ALA A 293 15.85 -7.13 0.10
C ALA A 293 15.13 -6.01 0.89
N LEU A 294 15.82 -5.23 1.72
CA LEU A 294 15.27 -4.03 2.37
C LEU A 294 16.20 -2.83 2.14
N HIS A 295 15.73 -1.88 1.36
CA HIS A 295 16.49 -0.67 1.01
C HIS A 295 15.75 0.61 1.43
N LEU A 296 16.52 1.68 1.71
CA LEU A 296 16.01 3.02 2.00
C LEU A 296 16.69 4.00 1.05
N HIS A 297 15.88 4.69 0.25
CA HIS A 297 16.28 5.82 -0.59
C HIS A 297 15.81 7.12 0.06
N ILE A 298 16.69 8.12 0.17
CA ILE A 298 16.39 9.42 0.76
C ILE A 298 16.63 10.51 -0.28
N HIS A 299 15.63 11.39 -0.45
CA HIS A 299 15.72 12.60 -1.27
C HIS A 299 15.30 13.85 -0.49
N ASP A 300 15.56 15.05 -1.01
CA ASP A 300 15.41 16.31 -0.30
C ASP A 300 14.21 17.21 -0.74
N ASP A 301 13.27 16.66 -1.51
CA ASP A 301 12.21 17.45 -2.18
C ASP A 301 10.82 17.41 -1.49
N GLY A 302 10.77 17.12 -0.20
CA GLY A 302 9.51 17.14 0.57
C GLY A 302 8.64 15.90 0.34
N HIS A 303 7.31 16.04 0.48
CA HIS A 303 6.34 14.95 0.26
C HIS A 303 6.07 14.75 -1.24
N ARG A 304 7.08 14.27 -1.97
CA ARG A 304 7.04 14.13 -3.44
C ARG A 304 7.77 12.87 -3.91
N MET A 305 7.49 12.48 -5.15
CA MET A 305 8.31 11.55 -5.91
C MET A 305 9.26 12.37 -6.80
N THR A 306 10.58 12.15 -6.67
CA THR A 306 11.57 12.79 -7.56
C THR A 306 11.92 11.88 -8.73
N PRO A 307 12.45 12.41 -9.84
CA PRO A 307 12.93 11.58 -10.96
C PRO A 307 13.93 10.51 -10.52
N GLU A 308 14.88 10.85 -9.63
CA GLU A 308 15.89 9.92 -9.13
C GLU A 308 15.27 8.84 -8.24
N ALA A 309 14.27 9.21 -7.42
CA ALA A 309 13.55 8.25 -6.60
C ALA A 309 12.71 7.31 -7.46
N LEU A 310 12.06 7.81 -8.52
CA LEU A 310 11.30 6.99 -9.47
C LEU A 310 12.22 6.03 -10.23
N GLN A 311 13.39 6.51 -10.70
CA GLN A 311 14.39 5.63 -11.31
C GLN A 311 14.84 4.52 -10.34
N THR A 312 15.03 4.82 -9.05
CA THR A 312 15.37 3.80 -8.05
C THR A 312 14.23 2.77 -7.90
N CYS A 313 12.96 3.21 -8.02
CA CYS A 313 11.82 2.30 -8.02
C CYS A 313 11.79 1.40 -9.26
N ASP A 314 12.13 1.95 -10.43
CA ASP A 314 12.22 1.20 -11.69
C ASP A 314 13.28 0.10 -11.60
N GLU A 315 14.49 0.46 -11.16
CA GLU A 315 15.59 -0.48 -10.93
C GLU A 315 15.23 -1.55 -9.87
N TRP A 316 14.39 -1.18 -8.88
CA TRP A 316 13.90 -2.10 -7.86
C TRP A 316 12.97 -3.16 -8.45
N PHE A 317 11.98 -2.75 -9.23
CA PHE A 317 11.08 -3.70 -9.87
C PHE A 317 11.76 -4.55 -10.94
N ASP A 318 12.66 -3.95 -11.73
CA ASP A 318 13.44 -4.66 -12.75
C ASP A 318 14.30 -5.78 -12.14
N ARG A 319 14.79 -5.57 -10.91
CA ARG A 319 15.59 -6.55 -10.18
C ARG A 319 14.75 -7.69 -9.58
N TRP A 320 13.54 -7.43 -9.15
CA TRP A 320 12.80 -8.32 -8.28
C TRP A 320 11.53 -8.93 -8.91
N LEU A 321 11.07 -8.42 -10.03
CA LEU A 321 9.95 -8.94 -10.82
C LEU A 321 10.39 -9.45 -12.19
#